data_6b7e53d6234edc61b351198c4b8529ec
#
_entry.id   6b7e53d6234edc61b351198c4b8529ec
#
_cell.length_a   1.000
_cell.length_b   1.000
_cell.length_c   1.000
_cell.angle_alpha   90.00
_cell.angle_beta   90.00
_cell.angle_gamma   90.00
#
_symmetry.space_group_name_H-M   'P 1'
#
loop_
_entity.id
_entity.type
_entity.pdbx_description
1 polymer ?
#
loop_
_entity_poly.entity_id
_entity_poly.type
_entity_poly.pdbx_seq_one_letter_code
_entity_poly.pdbx_strand_id
1 'polypeptide(L)'
;MWQPNRMTVLGIEERQRRGPEGNMKHLKRLEEEVSAWPQISVHAHRFGGREFRLGSAEVGHVHQGGLVDIPFPRSVRDALLAEGLAEEHRWVPNSGWITFHVRREEDFNQAVWLLRLSYLRYAMKAAPDPRELLDRQSQELDLSPHFRSLLKALLPVKATRVSSELHTT
;
A
#
# COMPACT_ATOMS: atom_id res chain seq x y z
N MET A 1 28.13 -13.39 30.18
CA MET A 1 28.81 -14.02 29.01
C MET A 1 27.77 -14.03 27.88
N TRP A 2 27.88 -13.09 26.94
CA TRP A 2 26.94 -12.89 25.83
C TRP A 2 27.34 -13.85 24.70
N GLN A 3 26.42 -14.72 24.24
CA GLN A 3 26.66 -15.57 23.08
C GLN A 3 25.97 -14.95 21.85
N PRO A 4 26.66 -14.70 20.75
CA PRO A 4 26.03 -14.22 19.51
C PRO A 4 25.23 -15.35 18.86
N ASN A 5 24.00 -15.02 18.51
CA ASN A 5 22.99 -15.87 17.90
C ASN A 5 23.46 -16.40 16.53
N ARG A 6 23.44 -17.72 16.33
CA ARG A 6 23.85 -18.44 15.11
C ARG A 6 22.90 -18.27 13.90
N MET A 7 22.14 -17.19 13.84
CA MET A 7 21.16 -16.98 12.75
C MET A 7 21.72 -16.32 11.47
N THR A 8 23.01 -15.96 11.43
CA THR A 8 23.55 -15.11 10.35
C THR A 8 24.04 -15.87 9.12
N VAL A 9 24.34 -17.16 9.21
CA VAL A 9 24.94 -17.92 8.09
C VAL A 9 23.89 -18.61 7.20
N LEU A 10 22.80 -19.12 7.78
CA LEU A 10 21.70 -19.76 7.02
C LEU A 10 20.92 -18.75 6.16
N GLY A 11 20.82 -17.49 6.58
CA GLY A 11 20.12 -16.45 5.83
C GLY A 11 20.84 -15.98 4.55
N ILE A 12 22.14 -16.22 4.41
CA ILE A 12 22.92 -15.81 3.22
C ILE A 12 22.82 -16.89 2.14
N GLU A 13 22.84 -18.17 2.51
CA GLU A 13 22.72 -19.28 1.54
C GLU A 13 21.31 -19.41 0.96
N GLU A 14 20.28 -19.05 1.72
CA GLU A 14 18.88 -19.06 1.27
C GLU A 14 18.56 -17.92 0.29
N ARG A 15 19.28 -16.78 0.39
CA ARG A 15 19.18 -15.66 -0.57
C ARG A 15 19.70 -16.02 -1.95
N GLN A 16 20.64 -16.96 -2.08
CA GLN A 16 21.24 -17.34 -3.36
C GLN A 16 20.42 -18.39 -4.13
N ARG A 17 19.45 -19.06 -3.51
CA ARG A 17 18.68 -20.15 -4.13
C ARG A 17 17.41 -19.75 -4.86
N ARG A 18 16.99 -18.47 -4.80
CA ARG A 18 15.79 -17.99 -5.52
C ARG A 18 16.19 -17.20 -6.76
N GLY A 19 16.25 -17.92 -7.88
CA GLY A 19 16.45 -17.35 -9.21
C GLY A 19 15.29 -16.48 -9.67
N PRO A 20 15.40 -15.88 -10.88
CA PRO A 20 14.39 -14.98 -11.47
C PRO A 20 12.96 -15.54 -11.51
N GLU A 21 12.79 -16.87 -11.54
CA GLU A 21 11.50 -17.55 -11.58
C GLU A 21 10.65 -17.35 -10.31
N GLY A 22 11.27 -17.33 -9.12
CA GLY A 22 10.55 -17.09 -7.87
C GLY A 22 9.97 -15.67 -7.78
N ASN A 23 10.73 -14.68 -8.23
CA ASN A 23 10.31 -13.29 -8.23
C ASN A 23 9.18 -13.01 -9.25
N MET A 24 9.22 -13.68 -10.40
CA MET A 24 8.15 -13.58 -11.40
C MET A 24 6.83 -14.18 -10.93
N LYS A 25 6.87 -15.24 -10.14
CA LYS A 25 5.67 -15.84 -9.54
C LYS A 25 4.97 -14.88 -8.58
N HIS A 26 5.73 -14.19 -7.72
CA HIS A 26 5.17 -13.21 -6.80
C HIS A 26 4.58 -11.99 -7.52
N LEU A 27 5.24 -11.50 -8.57
CA LEU A 27 4.73 -10.41 -9.39
C LEU A 27 3.37 -10.77 -10.02
N LYS A 28 3.28 -11.93 -10.67
CA LYS A 28 2.05 -12.40 -11.31
C LYS A 28 0.93 -12.55 -10.29
N ARG A 29 1.22 -13.13 -9.13
CA ARG A 29 0.24 -13.30 -8.06
C ARG A 29 -0.24 -11.96 -7.48
N LEU A 30 0.65 -10.98 -7.31
CA LEU A 30 0.25 -9.62 -6.91
C LEU A 30 -0.63 -8.96 -7.97
N GLU A 31 -0.29 -9.12 -9.26
CA GLU A 31 -1.11 -8.61 -10.35
C GLU A 31 -2.51 -9.23 -10.34
N GLU A 32 -2.61 -10.55 -10.18
CA GLU A 32 -3.89 -11.28 -10.09
C GLU A 32 -4.72 -10.82 -8.88
N GLU A 33 -4.11 -10.70 -7.72
CA GLU A 33 -4.78 -10.27 -6.49
C GLU A 33 -5.31 -8.83 -6.59
N VAL A 34 -4.43 -7.89 -6.98
CA VAL A 34 -4.77 -6.47 -6.99
C VAL A 34 -5.72 -6.12 -8.14
N SER A 35 -5.59 -6.77 -9.30
CA SER A 35 -6.50 -6.56 -10.43
C SER A 35 -7.94 -6.97 -10.16
N ALA A 36 -8.16 -7.87 -9.20
CA ALA A 36 -9.49 -8.30 -8.79
C ALA A 36 -10.22 -7.27 -7.90
N TRP A 37 -9.54 -6.24 -7.41
CA TRP A 37 -10.18 -5.21 -6.58
C TRP A 37 -11.07 -4.28 -7.42
N PRO A 38 -12.18 -3.77 -6.85
CA PRO A 38 -13.12 -2.94 -7.59
C PRO A 38 -12.45 -1.73 -8.27
N GLN A 39 -12.75 -1.55 -9.57
CA GLN A 39 -12.31 -0.42 -10.38
C GLN A 39 -10.79 -0.27 -10.56
N ILE A 40 -10.01 -1.28 -10.22
CA ILE A 40 -8.57 -1.29 -10.50
C ILE A 40 -8.34 -1.57 -11.98
N SER A 41 -7.48 -0.76 -12.60
CA SER A 41 -6.89 -1.00 -13.91
C SER A 41 -5.39 -1.27 -13.77
N VAL A 42 -4.89 -2.20 -14.60
CA VAL A 42 -3.48 -2.59 -14.62
C VAL A 42 -2.82 -2.04 -15.88
N HIS A 43 -1.71 -1.38 -15.72
CA HIS A 43 -0.95 -0.77 -16.80
C HIS A 43 0.48 -1.29 -16.83
N ALA A 44 1.11 -1.26 -18.01
CA ALA A 44 2.52 -1.55 -18.12
C ALA A 44 3.32 -0.45 -17.40
N HIS A 45 4.29 -0.87 -16.59
CA HIS A 45 5.25 0.01 -15.95
C HIS A 45 6.65 -0.22 -16.49
N ARG A 46 7.57 0.69 -16.21
CA ARG A 46 8.98 0.61 -16.68
C ARG A 46 9.60 -0.74 -16.32
N PHE A 47 10.52 -1.21 -17.16
CA PHE A 47 11.29 -2.44 -16.93
C PHE A 47 10.42 -3.69 -16.71
N GLY A 48 9.29 -3.78 -17.41
CA GLY A 48 8.40 -4.93 -17.35
C GLY A 48 7.56 -5.03 -16.08
N GLY A 49 7.51 -3.97 -15.28
CA GLY A 49 6.66 -3.88 -14.10
C GLY A 49 5.18 -3.71 -14.44
N ARG A 50 4.37 -3.66 -13.40
CA ARG A 50 2.92 -3.42 -13.47
C ARG A 50 2.53 -2.30 -12.53
N GLU A 51 1.75 -1.36 -13.03
CA GLU A 51 1.18 -0.25 -12.27
C GLU A 51 -0.31 -0.47 -12.06
N PHE A 52 -0.76 -0.27 -10.83
CA PHE A 52 -2.15 -0.40 -10.41
C PHE A 52 -2.76 0.98 -10.23
N ARG A 53 -3.90 1.24 -10.89
CA ARG A 53 -4.60 2.53 -10.81
C ARG A 53 -6.05 2.37 -10.39
N LEU A 54 -6.51 3.32 -9.59
CA LEU A 54 -7.93 3.56 -9.33
C LEU A 54 -8.33 4.88 -10.01
N GLY A 55 -8.99 4.80 -11.16
CA GLY A 55 -9.18 5.94 -12.05
C GLY A 55 -7.84 6.48 -12.55
N SER A 56 -7.57 7.77 -12.32
CA SER A 56 -6.28 8.40 -12.65
C SER A 56 -5.22 8.27 -11.55
N ALA A 57 -5.62 7.79 -10.36
CA ALA A 57 -4.73 7.74 -9.20
C ALA A 57 -3.90 6.44 -9.19
N GLU A 58 -2.59 6.56 -9.04
CA GLU A 58 -1.71 5.43 -8.84
C GLU A 58 -1.83 4.89 -7.42
N VAL A 59 -2.22 3.61 -7.32
CA VAL A 59 -2.27 2.87 -6.06
C VAL A 59 -0.89 2.36 -5.66
N GLY A 60 -0.10 2.01 -6.65
CA GLY A 60 1.27 1.53 -6.54
C GLY A 60 1.68 0.77 -7.77
N HIS A 61 2.95 0.38 -7.81
CA HIS A 61 3.48 -0.46 -8.88
C HIS A 61 4.45 -1.51 -8.36
N VAL A 62 4.62 -2.57 -9.15
CA VAL A 62 5.52 -3.67 -8.83
C VAL A 62 6.50 -3.90 -9.97
N HIS A 63 7.78 -4.08 -9.63
CA HIS A 63 8.84 -4.41 -10.57
C HIS A 63 9.12 -5.92 -10.61
N GLN A 64 9.71 -6.41 -11.70
CA GLN A 64 10.01 -7.84 -11.89
C GLN A 64 10.80 -8.48 -10.74
N GLY A 65 11.62 -7.71 -10.04
CA GLY A 65 12.41 -8.17 -8.89
C GLY A 65 11.63 -8.35 -7.58
N GLY A 66 10.29 -8.21 -7.59
CA GLY A 66 9.47 -8.28 -6.37
C GLY A 66 9.51 -6.99 -5.53
N LEU A 67 9.99 -5.89 -6.12
CA LEU A 67 10.02 -4.60 -5.47
C LEU A 67 8.70 -3.89 -5.73
N VAL A 68 8.03 -3.48 -4.67
CA VAL A 68 6.72 -2.83 -4.69
C VAL A 68 6.89 -1.40 -4.18
N ASP A 69 6.57 -0.43 -5.02
CA ASP A 69 6.62 0.99 -4.68
C ASP A 69 5.20 1.55 -4.57
N ILE A 70 4.93 2.24 -3.45
CA ILE A 70 3.58 2.66 -3.09
C ILE A 70 3.59 4.11 -2.61
N PRO A 71 2.75 5.00 -3.18
CA PRO A 71 2.64 6.38 -2.74
C PRO A 71 1.68 6.51 -1.55
N PHE A 72 2.06 7.30 -0.54
CA PHE A 72 1.23 7.65 0.62
C PHE A 72 1.30 9.14 0.95
N PRO A 73 0.31 9.69 1.68
CA PRO A 73 0.50 10.94 2.41
C PRO A 73 1.66 10.80 3.40
N ARG A 74 2.40 11.88 3.62
CA ARG A 74 3.59 11.85 4.49
C ARG A 74 3.33 11.27 5.87
N SER A 75 2.20 11.60 6.50
CA SER A 75 1.85 11.08 7.81
C SER A 75 1.72 9.55 7.85
N VAL A 76 1.12 8.97 6.81
CA VAL A 76 1.00 7.49 6.69
C VAL A 76 2.35 6.88 6.36
N ARG A 77 3.09 7.48 5.41
CA ARG A 77 4.44 7.03 5.05
C ARG A 77 5.35 7.01 6.27
N ASP A 78 5.39 8.07 7.05
CA ASP A 78 6.28 8.19 8.21
C ASP A 78 5.92 7.16 9.30
N ALA A 79 4.62 6.88 9.51
CA ALA A 79 4.18 5.81 10.40
C ALA A 79 4.63 4.42 9.91
N LEU A 80 4.49 4.13 8.60
CA LEU A 80 4.93 2.85 8.02
C LEU A 80 6.44 2.63 8.19
N LEU A 81 7.25 3.68 8.01
CA LEU A 81 8.69 3.61 8.22
C LEU A 81 9.05 3.47 9.70
N ALA A 82 8.40 4.22 10.58
CA ALA A 82 8.66 4.19 12.02
C ALA A 82 8.32 2.83 12.64
N GLU A 83 7.29 2.14 12.12
CA GLU A 83 6.89 0.80 12.54
C GLU A 83 7.66 -0.32 11.82
N GLY A 84 8.60 0.02 10.90
CA GLY A 84 9.41 -0.95 10.16
C GLY A 84 8.60 -1.79 9.15
N LEU A 85 7.43 -1.31 8.74
CA LEU A 85 6.53 -2.00 7.81
C LEU A 85 6.91 -1.81 6.34
N ALA A 86 7.77 -0.85 6.05
CA ALA A 86 8.28 -0.54 4.71
C ALA A 86 9.63 0.17 4.80
N GLU A 87 10.28 0.35 3.66
CA GLU A 87 11.54 1.07 3.50
C GLU A 87 11.30 2.41 2.79
N GLU A 88 12.19 3.38 3.01
CA GLU A 88 12.17 4.64 2.27
C GLU A 88 12.45 4.38 0.78
N HIS A 89 11.72 5.06 -0.10
CA HIS A 89 11.92 4.89 -1.54
C HIS A 89 13.30 5.42 -1.97
N ARG A 90 14.10 4.55 -2.58
CA ARG A 90 15.52 4.81 -2.87
C ARG A 90 15.76 6.02 -3.78
N TRP A 91 14.89 6.23 -4.79
CA TRP A 91 15.12 7.23 -5.84
C TRP A 91 14.47 8.58 -5.56
N VAL A 92 13.48 8.62 -4.68
CA VAL A 92 12.77 9.84 -4.27
C VAL A 92 12.66 9.91 -2.75
N PRO A 93 13.80 9.99 -2.05
CA PRO A 93 13.80 10.10 -0.59
C PRO A 93 13.01 11.35 -0.15
N ASN A 94 12.51 11.35 1.05
CA ASN A 94 11.67 12.43 1.60
C ASN A 94 10.38 12.74 0.81
N SER A 95 10.00 11.87 -0.13
CA SER A 95 8.68 11.92 -0.79
C SER A 95 7.62 11.17 0.01
N GLY A 96 6.40 11.05 -0.53
CA GLY A 96 5.37 10.17 0.01
C GLY A 96 5.53 8.69 -0.37
N TRP A 97 6.55 8.34 -1.16
CA TRP A 97 6.76 6.97 -1.63
C TRP A 97 7.45 6.09 -0.59
N ILE A 98 7.01 4.84 -0.53
CA ILE A 98 7.69 3.76 0.20
C ILE A 98 8.07 2.66 -0.79
N THR A 99 9.03 1.84 -0.38
CA THR A 99 9.41 0.60 -1.06
C THR A 99 9.20 -0.59 -0.12
N PHE A 100 8.69 -1.68 -0.66
CA PHE A 100 8.60 -2.96 0.03
C PHE A 100 9.12 -4.08 -0.87
N HIS A 101 9.86 -5.04 -0.30
CA HIS A 101 10.45 -6.14 -1.07
C HIS A 101 9.72 -7.45 -0.77
N VAL A 102 9.09 -8.04 -1.79
CA VAL A 102 8.54 -9.40 -1.74
C VAL A 102 9.65 -10.37 -2.09
N ARG A 103 10.28 -10.92 -1.08
CA ARG A 103 11.41 -11.87 -1.22
C ARG A 103 10.99 -13.31 -0.93
N ARG A 104 9.95 -13.49 -0.12
CA ARG A 104 9.46 -14.77 0.38
C ARG A 104 7.94 -14.81 0.34
N GLU A 105 7.38 -15.98 0.51
CA GLU A 105 5.92 -16.16 0.55
C GLU A 105 5.26 -15.34 1.67
N GLU A 106 5.93 -15.24 2.82
CA GLU A 106 5.44 -14.48 3.98
C GLU A 106 5.32 -12.97 3.69
N ASP A 107 6.16 -12.44 2.79
CA ASP A 107 6.15 -11.02 2.43
C ASP A 107 4.93 -10.65 1.56
N PHE A 108 4.30 -11.65 0.93
CA PHE A 108 3.17 -11.43 0.02
C PHE A 108 1.98 -10.76 0.71
N ASN A 109 1.58 -11.26 1.86
CA ASN A 109 0.44 -10.71 2.60
C ASN A 109 0.69 -9.27 3.05
N GLN A 110 1.92 -8.94 3.44
CA GLN A 110 2.32 -7.57 3.79
C GLN A 110 2.26 -6.65 2.56
N ALA A 111 2.72 -7.10 1.40
CA ALA A 111 2.64 -6.32 0.16
C ALA A 111 1.18 -6.03 -0.24
N VAL A 112 0.30 -7.05 -0.15
CA VAL A 112 -1.13 -6.90 -0.40
C VAL A 112 -1.76 -5.93 0.60
N TRP A 113 -1.42 -6.01 1.89
CA TRP A 113 -1.89 -5.11 2.92
C TRP A 113 -1.49 -3.66 2.65
N LEU A 114 -0.23 -3.40 2.28
CA LEU A 114 0.26 -2.06 1.93
C LEU A 114 -0.46 -1.50 0.70
N LEU A 115 -0.62 -2.30 -0.36
CA LEU A 115 -1.35 -1.90 -1.55
C LEU A 115 -2.83 -1.62 -1.24
N ARG A 116 -3.46 -2.44 -0.37
CA ARG A 116 -4.85 -2.24 0.07
C ARG A 116 -5.01 -0.95 0.87
N LEU A 117 -4.05 -0.62 1.72
CA LEU A 117 -4.03 0.62 2.46
C LEU A 117 -3.96 1.85 1.52
N SER A 118 -3.13 1.78 0.46
CA SER A 118 -3.09 2.82 -0.56
C SER A 118 -4.37 2.89 -1.39
N TYR A 119 -4.92 1.75 -1.79
CA TYR A 119 -6.21 1.68 -2.49
C TYR A 119 -7.33 2.33 -1.67
N LEU A 120 -7.44 2.00 -0.38
CA LEU A 120 -8.49 2.48 0.50
C LEU A 120 -8.54 4.01 0.56
N ARG A 121 -7.40 4.70 0.64
CA ARG A 121 -7.36 6.17 0.68
C ARG A 121 -7.94 6.83 -0.56
N TYR A 122 -7.85 6.18 -1.72
CA TYR A 122 -8.47 6.66 -2.96
C TYR A 122 -9.93 6.25 -3.06
N ALA A 123 -10.26 5.02 -2.69
CA ALA A 123 -11.63 4.52 -2.69
C ALA A 123 -12.55 5.35 -1.78
N MET A 124 -12.06 5.80 -0.63
CA MET A 124 -12.81 6.68 0.28
C MET A 124 -13.23 8.01 -0.37
N LYS A 125 -12.45 8.53 -1.34
CA LYS A 125 -12.80 9.81 -2.01
C LYS A 125 -14.02 9.67 -2.93
N ALA A 126 -14.25 8.48 -3.47
CA ALA A 126 -15.35 8.19 -4.39
C ALA A 126 -16.52 7.45 -3.73
N ALA A 127 -16.36 7.00 -2.48
CA ALA A 127 -17.38 6.23 -1.78
C ALA A 127 -18.60 7.09 -1.41
N PRO A 128 -19.82 6.57 -1.54
CA PRO A 128 -21.05 7.24 -1.04
C PRO A 128 -20.99 7.52 0.46
N ASP A 129 -20.49 6.56 1.24
CA ASP A 129 -20.18 6.72 2.66
C ASP A 129 -18.72 6.34 2.95
N PRO A 130 -17.80 7.32 2.94
CA PRO A 130 -16.40 7.08 3.21
C PRO A 130 -16.10 6.59 4.64
N ARG A 131 -16.95 6.93 5.61
CA ARG A 131 -16.76 6.51 7.01
C ARG A 131 -17.11 5.04 7.19
N GLU A 132 -18.26 4.62 6.64
CA GLU A 132 -18.65 3.21 6.64
C GLU A 132 -17.60 2.34 5.94
N LEU A 133 -17.10 2.81 4.77
CA LEU A 133 -16.03 2.12 4.06
C LEU A 133 -14.77 1.98 4.91
N LEU A 134 -14.33 3.06 5.56
CA LEU A 134 -13.16 3.04 6.45
C LEU A 134 -13.37 2.08 7.62
N ASP A 135 -14.54 2.11 8.26
CA ASP A 135 -14.83 1.25 9.41
C ASP A 135 -14.79 -0.23 9.03
N ARG A 136 -15.45 -0.61 7.93
CA ARG A 136 -15.42 -1.97 7.41
C ARG A 136 -14.00 -2.42 7.03
N GLN A 137 -13.30 -1.62 6.23
CA GLN A 137 -11.95 -1.96 5.79
C GLN A 137 -10.93 -1.96 6.94
N SER A 138 -11.14 -1.15 7.98
CA SER A 138 -10.30 -1.17 9.18
C SER A 138 -10.39 -2.51 9.92
N GLN A 139 -11.56 -3.15 9.92
CA GLN A 139 -11.74 -4.47 10.50
C GLN A 139 -11.12 -5.57 9.63
N GLU A 140 -11.37 -5.52 8.31
CA GLU A 140 -10.83 -6.51 7.35
C GLU A 140 -9.29 -6.49 7.31
N LEU A 141 -8.67 -5.32 7.46
CA LEU A 141 -7.22 -5.13 7.42
C LEU A 141 -6.56 -5.20 8.80
N ASP A 142 -7.35 -5.40 9.85
CA ASP A 142 -6.88 -5.36 11.24
C ASP A 142 -6.02 -4.11 11.55
N LEU A 143 -6.53 -2.94 11.14
CA LEU A 143 -5.80 -1.69 11.30
C LEU A 143 -5.65 -1.32 12.77
N SER A 144 -4.41 -1.01 13.16
CA SER A 144 -4.16 -0.44 14.47
C SER A 144 -4.93 0.88 14.66
N PRO A 145 -5.24 1.28 15.92
CA PRO A 145 -5.88 2.57 16.20
C PRO A 145 -5.11 3.75 15.58
N HIS A 146 -3.78 3.64 15.49
CA HIS A 146 -2.92 4.66 14.88
C HIS A 146 -3.19 4.80 13.37
N PHE A 147 -3.09 3.72 12.59
CA PHE A 147 -3.37 3.77 11.14
C PHE A 147 -4.82 4.15 10.84
N ARG A 148 -5.77 3.66 11.64
CA ARG A 148 -7.18 4.07 11.50
C ARG A 148 -7.36 5.57 11.71
N SER A 149 -6.67 6.17 12.69
CA SER A 149 -6.70 7.62 12.93
C SER A 149 -6.09 8.40 11.77
N LEU A 150 -4.95 7.94 11.22
CA LEU A 150 -4.31 8.57 10.06
C LEU A 150 -5.22 8.54 8.82
N LEU A 151 -5.87 7.41 8.53
CA LEU A 151 -6.81 7.31 7.41
C LEU A 151 -8.06 8.15 7.63
N LYS A 152 -8.57 8.22 8.87
CA LYS A 152 -9.71 9.07 9.23
C LYS A 152 -9.44 10.54 8.96
N ALA A 153 -8.21 11.00 9.15
CA ALA A 153 -7.80 12.36 8.82
C ALA A 153 -7.81 12.65 7.30
N LEU A 154 -7.83 11.62 6.45
CA LEU A 154 -7.90 11.75 4.99
C LEU A 154 -9.35 11.73 4.45
N LEU A 155 -10.34 11.55 5.32
CA LEU A 155 -11.75 11.58 4.90
C LEU A 155 -12.11 12.93 4.28
N PRO A 156 -12.89 12.94 3.19
CA PRO A 156 -13.34 14.18 2.59
C PRO A 156 -14.18 14.98 3.60
N VAL A 157 -13.92 16.27 3.70
CA VAL A 157 -14.74 17.18 4.50
C VAL A 157 -16.09 17.32 3.79
N LYS A 158 -17.18 16.97 4.46
CA LYS A 158 -18.53 17.23 3.92
C LYS A 158 -18.67 18.75 3.72
N ALA A 159 -18.83 19.20 2.48
CA ALA A 159 -19.22 20.57 2.23
C ALA A 159 -20.57 20.81 2.93
N THR A 160 -20.58 21.67 3.92
CA THR A 160 -21.82 22.12 4.56
C THR A 160 -22.61 22.85 3.48
N ARG A 161 -23.70 22.25 2.98
CA ARG A 161 -24.67 22.99 2.16
C ARG A 161 -25.22 24.09 3.06
N VAL A 162 -24.74 25.29 2.87
CA VAL A 162 -25.43 26.48 3.36
C VAL A 162 -26.69 26.60 2.50
N SER A 163 -27.81 26.16 3.05
CA SER A 163 -29.13 26.45 2.48
C SER A 163 -29.31 27.94 2.62
N SER A 164 -29.08 28.67 1.53
CA SER A 164 -29.53 30.06 1.39
C SER A 164 -31.04 30.00 1.22
N GLU A 165 -31.77 30.03 2.33
CA GLU A 165 -33.19 30.42 2.31
C GLU A 165 -33.24 31.89 1.94
N LEU A 166 -33.46 32.13 0.64
CA LEU A 166 -33.88 33.43 0.17
C LEU A 166 -35.30 33.67 0.68
N HIS A 167 -35.42 34.47 1.74
CA HIS A 167 -36.67 35.11 2.10
C HIS A 167 -37.02 36.08 0.98
N THR A 168 -38.05 35.70 0.22
CA THR A 168 -38.74 36.65 -0.66
C THR A 168 -39.86 37.27 0.15
N THR A 169 -39.72 38.52 0.42
CA THR A 169 -40.80 39.40 0.89
C THR A 169 -41.42 40.09 -0.28
#